data_9c5f8650353bddc3df7ffe617120e4bc
#
_entry.id   9c5f8650353bddc3df7ffe617120e4bc
#
_cell.length_a   1.000
_cell.length_b   1.000
_cell.length_c   1.000
_cell.angle_alpha   90.00
_cell.angle_beta   90.00
_cell.angle_gamma   90.00
#
_symmetry.space_group_name_H-M   'P 1'
#
loop_
_entity.id
_entity.type
_entity.pdbx_description
1 polymer ?
#
loop_
_entity_poly.entity_id
_entity_poly.type
_entity_poly.pdbx_seq_one_letter_code
_entity_poly.pdbx_strand_id
1 'polypeptide(L)'
;MKRIFETPDDGHYFFGYYDKSPLNINNSKLLACKSKFINRLPEENDILEIGYFDWKNNNKFIKLTETKAWNWQQGCMLQWFGSEYESKIIFNDRIDNKFKTVIFD
;
A
#
# COMPACT_ATOMS: atom_id res chain seq x y z
N MET A 1 -7.97 -22.03 -13.52
CA MET A 1 -7.19 -20.95 -12.86
C MET A 1 -6.89 -21.35 -11.43
N LYS A 2 -5.68 -21.12 -10.93
CA LYS A 2 -5.38 -21.43 -9.53
C LYS A 2 -4.80 -20.21 -8.82
N ARG A 3 -5.13 -20.08 -7.54
CA ARG A 3 -4.57 -19.02 -6.71
C ARG A 3 -3.10 -19.30 -6.42
N ILE A 4 -2.25 -18.30 -6.57
CA ILE A 4 -0.82 -18.40 -6.30
C ILE A 4 -0.39 -17.54 -5.11
N PHE A 5 -1.30 -16.72 -4.59
CA PHE A 5 -1.05 -15.88 -3.43
C PHE A 5 -2.37 -15.45 -2.80
N GLU A 6 -2.40 -15.39 -1.47
CA GLU A 6 -3.49 -14.84 -0.68
C GLU A 6 -2.93 -13.98 0.45
N THR A 7 -3.56 -12.85 0.72
CA THR A 7 -3.20 -12.02 1.87
C THR A 7 -3.60 -12.72 3.18
N PRO A 8 -2.88 -12.46 4.29
CA PRO A 8 -3.23 -13.07 5.57
C PRO A 8 -4.51 -12.49 6.16
N ASP A 9 -5.02 -13.13 7.23
CA ASP A 9 -6.30 -12.78 7.85
C ASP A 9 -6.18 -11.74 8.99
N ASP A 10 -5.01 -11.15 9.19
CA ASP A 10 -4.75 -10.25 10.31
C ASP A 10 -5.08 -8.78 10.03
N GLY A 11 -5.81 -8.52 8.98
CA GLY A 11 -6.21 -7.17 8.58
C GLY A 11 -6.86 -7.18 7.21
N HIS A 12 -7.12 -5.99 6.68
CA HIS A 12 -7.72 -5.80 5.38
C HIS A 12 -6.70 -5.21 4.42
N TYR A 13 -6.29 -5.98 3.42
CA TYR A 13 -5.24 -5.62 2.49
C TYR A 13 -5.81 -5.23 1.14
N PHE A 14 -5.28 -4.15 0.56
CA PHE A 14 -5.69 -3.72 -0.77
C PHE A 14 -4.59 -2.83 -1.38
N PHE A 15 -4.64 -2.62 -2.69
CA PHE A 15 -3.75 -1.68 -3.37
C PHE A 15 -4.46 -0.36 -3.68
N GLY A 16 -5.59 -0.42 -4.37
CA GLY A 16 -6.49 0.71 -4.59
C GLY A 16 -6.18 1.56 -5.81
N TYR A 17 -4.94 1.77 -6.17
CA TYR A 17 -4.60 2.67 -7.28
C TYR A 17 -4.59 1.90 -8.60
N TYR A 18 -5.75 1.80 -9.21
CA TYR A 18 -6.01 0.89 -10.34
C TYR A 18 -5.24 1.21 -11.62
N ASP A 19 -4.77 2.44 -11.79
CA ASP A 19 -4.03 2.84 -12.99
C ASP A 19 -2.57 2.42 -12.96
N LYS A 20 -2.10 1.86 -11.86
CA LYS A 20 -0.70 1.49 -11.68
C LYS A 20 -0.57 0.03 -11.27
N SER A 21 0.57 -0.58 -11.61
CA SER A 21 0.87 -1.92 -11.15
C SER A 21 1.40 -1.91 -9.72
N PRO A 22 0.89 -2.78 -8.83
CA PRO A 22 1.48 -2.93 -7.49
C PRO A 22 2.79 -3.71 -7.49
N LEU A 23 3.16 -4.34 -8.59
CA LEU A 23 4.40 -5.13 -8.68
C LEU A 23 5.58 -4.26 -9.08
N ASN A 24 6.74 -4.53 -8.46
CA ASN A 24 8.00 -3.91 -8.85
C ASN A 24 8.50 -4.46 -10.19
N ILE A 25 9.63 -3.94 -10.70
CA ILE A 25 10.07 -4.22 -12.05
C ILE A 25 10.32 -5.72 -12.33
N ASN A 26 10.79 -6.48 -11.35
CA ASN A 26 11.04 -7.92 -11.51
C ASN A 26 9.93 -8.80 -10.93
N ASN A 27 8.78 -8.23 -10.59
CA ASN A 27 7.60 -8.93 -10.08
C ASN A 27 7.85 -9.68 -8.76
N SER A 28 8.81 -9.24 -7.95
CA SER A 28 9.14 -9.91 -6.69
C SER A 28 8.47 -9.29 -5.45
N LYS A 29 8.10 -8.01 -5.52
CA LYS A 29 7.48 -7.28 -4.40
C LYS A 29 6.13 -6.74 -4.82
N LEU A 30 5.12 -7.09 -4.05
CA LEU A 30 3.73 -6.65 -4.27
C LEU A 30 3.39 -5.57 -3.25
N LEU A 31 3.25 -4.32 -3.69
CA LEU A 31 2.82 -3.23 -2.82
C LEU A 31 1.40 -3.45 -2.33
N ALA A 32 1.16 -3.10 -1.08
CA ALA A 32 -0.16 -3.20 -0.50
C ALA A 32 -0.34 -2.20 0.64
N CYS A 33 -1.59 -1.90 0.89
CA CYS A 33 -2.04 -1.14 2.05
C CYS A 33 -2.79 -2.07 2.98
N LYS A 34 -2.68 -1.82 4.28
CA LYS A 34 -3.38 -2.60 5.30
C LYS A 34 -4.20 -1.68 6.19
N SER A 35 -5.50 -1.98 6.31
CA SER A 35 -6.40 -1.33 7.25
C SER A 35 -6.83 -2.31 8.34
N LYS A 36 -7.09 -1.78 9.53
CA LYS A 36 -7.64 -2.56 10.65
C LYS A 36 -9.15 -2.71 10.60
N PHE A 37 -9.83 -1.99 9.70
CA PHE A 37 -11.28 -2.02 9.56
C PHE A 37 -11.68 -1.96 8.08
N ILE A 38 -12.92 -2.31 7.78
CA ILE A 38 -13.46 -2.26 6.41
C ILE A 38 -14.90 -1.73 6.34
N ASN A 39 -15.59 -1.68 7.46
CA ASN A 39 -17.04 -1.47 7.49
C ASN A 39 -17.46 0.00 7.70
N ARG A 40 -16.57 0.94 7.52
CA ARG A 40 -16.86 2.38 7.61
C ARG A 40 -15.89 3.18 6.76
N LEU A 41 -16.21 4.46 6.54
CA LEU A 41 -15.29 5.38 5.87
C LEU A 41 -14.14 5.78 6.80
N PRO A 42 -12.94 6.03 6.25
CA PRO A 42 -11.84 6.53 7.05
C PRO A 42 -12.14 7.91 7.62
N GLU A 43 -11.71 8.13 8.85
CA GLU A 43 -11.75 9.41 9.51
C GLU A 43 -10.35 10.02 9.61
N GLU A 44 -10.29 11.25 10.06
CA GLU A 44 -9.09 12.08 10.05
C GLU A 44 -7.86 11.44 10.69
N ASN A 45 -8.03 10.64 11.75
CA ASN A 45 -6.92 10.02 12.46
C ASN A 45 -6.74 8.54 12.16
N ASP A 46 -7.50 8.00 11.21
CA ASP A 46 -7.35 6.60 10.83
C ASP A 46 -6.07 6.40 10.01
N ILE A 47 -5.31 5.41 10.39
CA ILE A 47 -4.01 5.11 9.81
C ILE A 47 -4.16 3.96 8.82
N LEU A 48 -3.57 4.13 7.64
CA LEU A 48 -3.37 3.09 6.65
C LEU A 48 -1.90 2.69 6.68
N GLU A 49 -1.62 1.42 6.91
CA GLU A 49 -0.24 0.92 6.84
C GLU A 49 0.14 0.66 5.39
N ILE A 50 1.35 1.06 5.04
CA ILE A 50 1.91 0.92 3.70
C ILE A 50 3.07 -0.06 3.76
N GLY A 51 3.08 -1.03 2.86
CA GLY A 51 4.14 -2.01 2.83
C GLY A 51 4.10 -2.87 1.57
N TYR A 52 4.68 -4.05 1.68
CA TYR A 52 4.70 -4.97 0.55
C TYR A 52 4.74 -6.42 1.01
N PHE A 53 4.46 -7.31 0.08
CA PHE A 53 4.65 -8.75 0.24
C PHE A 53 5.78 -9.21 -0.67
N ASP A 54 6.68 -10.02 -0.11
CA ASP A 54 7.61 -10.84 -0.88
C ASP A 54 6.86 -12.11 -1.29
N TRP A 55 5.89 -11.94 -2.16
CA TRP A 55 4.76 -12.81 -2.37
C TRP A 55 5.11 -14.21 -2.89
N LYS A 56 6.27 -14.36 -3.54
CA LYS A 56 6.72 -15.67 -4.02
C LYS A 56 7.26 -16.55 -2.90
N ASN A 57 7.65 -15.96 -1.77
CA ASN A 57 8.28 -16.66 -0.67
C ASN A 57 7.35 -16.91 0.51
N ASN A 58 6.46 -15.95 0.80
CA ASN A 58 5.51 -16.07 1.92
C ASN A 58 4.38 -15.05 1.77
N ASN A 59 3.45 -15.04 2.72
CA ASN A 59 2.34 -14.08 2.74
C ASN A 59 2.40 -13.13 3.94
N LYS A 60 3.59 -12.85 4.44
CA LYS A 60 3.76 -11.90 5.53
C LYS A 60 3.91 -10.48 5.00
N PHE A 61 3.14 -9.56 5.58
CA PHE A 61 3.20 -8.15 5.23
C PHE A 61 4.42 -7.51 5.86
N ILE A 62 5.22 -6.83 5.04
CA ILE A 62 6.38 -6.07 5.51
C ILE A 62 5.99 -4.61 5.50
N LYS A 63 5.74 -4.05 6.69
CA LYS A 63 5.36 -2.65 6.84
C LYS A 63 6.56 -1.75 6.59
N LEU A 64 6.38 -0.73 5.74
CA LEU A 64 7.38 0.29 5.47
C LEU A 64 7.08 1.59 6.20
N THR A 65 5.83 2.05 6.12
CA THR A 65 5.41 3.31 6.71
C THR A 65 3.88 3.33 6.86
N GLU A 66 3.32 4.50 7.11
CA GLU A 66 1.87 4.66 7.26
C GLU A 66 1.43 6.04 6.81
N THR A 67 0.13 6.20 6.56
CA THR A 67 -0.45 7.46 6.13
C THR A 67 -1.82 7.69 6.76
N LYS A 68 -2.20 8.95 6.89
CA LYS A 68 -3.54 9.38 7.29
C LYS A 68 -4.34 9.98 6.14
N ALA A 69 -3.77 10.05 4.93
CA ALA A 69 -4.44 10.60 3.74
C ALA A 69 -4.82 9.47 2.78
N TRP A 70 -5.99 8.87 3.01
CA TRP A 70 -6.40 7.72 2.21
C TRP A 70 -7.92 7.57 2.13
N ASN A 71 -8.38 6.79 1.16
CA ASN A 71 -9.76 6.36 1.02
C ASN A 71 -9.81 4.92 0.49
N TRP A 72 -11.00 4.31 0.51
CA TRP A 72 -11.14 2.92 0.06
C TRP A 72 -10.99 2.76 -1.46
N GLN A 73 -11.30 3.79 -2.22
CA GLN A 73 -11.33 3.71 -3.67
C GLN A 73 -9.93 3.72 -4.29
N GLN A 74 -9.05 4.60 -3.81
CA GLN A 74 -7.71 4.79 -4.39
C GLN A 74 -6.58 4.59 -3.38
N GLY A 75 -6.89 4.20 -2.15
CA GLY A 75 -5.89 4.13 -1.09
C GLY A 75 -5.29 5.50 -0.84
N CYS A 76 -3.97 5.57 -0.79
CA CYS A 76 -3.20 6.81 -0.67
C CYS A 76 -2.46 7.14 -1.97
N MET A 77 -2.91 6.59 -3.08
CA MET A 77 -2.29 6.67 -4.39
C MET A 77 -0.86 6.11 -4.40
N LEU A 78 -0.68 5.04 -3.64
CA LEU A 78 0.59 4.34 -3.50
C LEU A 78 1.04 3.74 -4.83
N GLN A 79 2.30 3.97 -5.18
CA GLN A 79 2.89 3.39 -6.37
C GLN A 79 4.41 3.31 -6.25
N TRP A 80 5.02 2.44 -7.03
CA TRP A 80 6.47 2.45 -7.19
C TRP A 80 6.91 3.74 -7.87
N PHE A 81 8.03 4.30 -7.43
CA PHE A 81 8.54 5.57 -7.94
C PHE A 81 9.89 5.38 -8.61
N GLY A 82 10.08 6.11 -9.72
CA GLY A 82 11.33 6.06 -10.49
C GLY A 82 11.26 5.08 -11.65
N SER A 83 12.26 5.14 -12.53
CA SER A 83 12.29 4.33 -13.76
C SER A 83 12.45 2.84 -13.50
N GLU A 84 13.04 2.47 -12.38
CA GLU A 84 13.35 1.07 -12.07
C GLU A 84 12.29 0.39 -11.21
N TYR A 85 11.40 1.13 -10.57
CA TYR A 85 10.34 0.59 -9.71
C TYR A 85 10.86 -0.46 -8.72
N GLU A 86 11.99 -0.18 -8.08
CA GLU A 86 12.68 -1.20 -7.32
C GLU A 86 12.65 -0.97 -5.80
N SER A 87 12.93 0.25 -5.36
CA SER A 87 13.07 0.52 -3.93
C SER A 87 12.34 1.74 -3.42
N LYS A 88 11.91 2.63 -4.32
CA LYS A 88 11.26 3.88 -3.91
C LYS A 88 9.76 3.81 -4.16
N ILE A 89 9.00 4.36 -3.23
CA ILE A 89 7.54 4.48 -3.37
C ILE A 89 7.15 5.94 -3.22
N ILE A 90 6.00 6.29 -3.80
CA ILE A 90 5.40 7.62 -3.64
C ILE A 90 3.95 7.42 -3.20
N PHE A 91 3.49 8.25 -2.27
CA PHE A 91 2.14 8.17 -1.75
C PHE A 91 1.73 9.51 -1.16
N ASN A 92 0.43 9.65 -0.89
CA ASN A 92 -0.12 10.84 -0.24
C ASN A 92 -0.19 10.63 1.27
N ASP A 93 0.11 11.69 2.01
CA ASP A 93 -0.01 11.69 3.46
C ASP A 93 -0.59 13.04 3.93
N ARG A 94 -0.98 13.10 5.19
CA ARG A 94 -1.38 14.34 5.85
C ARG A 94 -0.49 14.53 7.07
N ILE A 95 0.29 15.60 7.04
CA ILE A 95 1.26 15.95 8.08
C ILE A 95 0.93 17.35 8.56
N ASP A 96 0.72 17.51 9.88
CA ASP A 96 0.36 18.80 10.50
C ASP A 96 -0.85 19.45 9.83
N ASN A 97 -1.90 18.64 9.55
CA ASN A 97 -3.15 19.05 8.90
C ASN A 97 -2.99 19.55 7.46
N LYS A 98 -1.87 19.23 6.82
CA LYS A 98 -1.62 19.56 5.41
C LYS A 98 -1.41 18.31 4.61
N PHE A 99 -2.00 18.27 3.41
CA PHE A 99 -1.77 17.16 2.49
C PHE A 99 -0.40 17.31 1.85
N LYS A 100 0.36 16.22 1.87
CA LYS A 100 1.72 16.15 1.32
C LYS A 100 1.84 14.93 0.42
N THR A 101 2.70 15.04 -0.58
CA THR A 101 3.16 13.89 -1.34
C THR A 101 4.52 13.49 -0.78
N VAL A 102 4.68 12.20 -0.46
CA VAL A 102 5.90 11.68 0.18
C VAL A 102 6.56 10.68 -0.75
N ILE A 103 7.87 10.81 -0.90
CA ILE A 103 8.71 9.78 -1.56
C ILE A 103 9.50 9.11 -0.44
N PHE A 104 9.37 7.79 -0.38
CA PHE A 104 10.00 6.96 0.66
C PHE A 104 10.92 5.94 0.01
N ASP A 105 12.13 5.80 0.54
CA ASP A 105 13.14 4.87 0.00
C ASP A 105 13.37 3.68 0.94
#